data_ac15a1e1bc7c659c120fbab9512e6fa6
#
_entry.id   ac15a1e1bc7c659c120fbab9512e6fa6
#
_cell.length_a   1.000
_cell.length_b   1.000
_cell.length_c   1.000
_cell.angle_alpha   90.00
_cell.angle_beta   90.00
_cell.angle_gamma   90.00
#
_symmetry.space_group_name_H-M   'P 1'
#
loop_
_entity.id
_entity.type
_entity.pdbx_description
1 polymer ?
#
loop_
_entity_poly.entity_id
_entity_poly.type
_entity_poly.pdbx_seq_one_letter_code
_entity_poly.pdbx_strand_id
1 'polypeptide(L)'
;MRPLGIPVLRDRIVQEALRAILDPIYETDFRPCSYGFRKGRCTMDAIAVIMSLTNSKQRYYYVIEGDIKSYFDTVHHRKLLSILKKRIADKDIIDLIWKFLKAGVMEDGLFARTETGVPQGGVISPLLANVYLNEFDKWAEKNWQLTPYEQQKRRKAGLGNYRLARYADDFVILSNDGIEGVKQAKQEVKDFLENELHLQLSEEKTLITHINDGFNFLGFHIQRCKPEGRWVVHLRPTDKGKERVKGKIKDLTSRSWTWMDEYIRLTTLNAIVKGWSEYYKHTSLLEDIEEITRFTWFRYLGWLLKKHKGSRKHTLIQAKTKTIHNRTRWTAEIREGAITLDTYQWLPTRKELKRSKYMQKGRNGFQHPYLPDENSETPPMDYPMGETGPDESLYTATIGATSRKSRNEPLEMAELKLRVKMRDGYKCVRCGSTEKLAAHHKKGTKSH
;
A
#
# COMPACT_ATOMS: atom_id res chain seq x y z
N MET A 1 17.24 2.08 -8.50
CA MET A 1 16.29 2.67 -7.53
C MET A 1 15.76 3.94 -8.16
N ARG A 2 14.49 4.30 -7.93
CA ARG A 2 14.01 5.62 -8.38
C ARG A 2 14.47 6.66 -7.36
N PRO A 3 15.06 7.79 -7.76
CA PRO A 3 15.43 8.85 -6.81
C PRO A 3 14.16 9.42 -6.16
N LEU A 4 14.19 9.60 -4.85
CA LEU A 4 13.09 10.20 -4.08
C LEU A 4 13.50 11.62 -3.67
N GLY A 5 12.88 12.62 -4.27
CA GLY A 5 13.08 14.02 -3.90
C GLY A 5 12.34 14.35 -2.60
N ILE A 6 13.06 14.79 -1.58
CA ILE A 6 12.45 15.20 -0.30
C ILE A 6 12.40 16.74 -0.26
N PRO A 7 11.20 17.36 -0.37
CA PRO A 7 11.09 18.81 -0.26
C PRO A 7 11.53 19.30 1.12
N VAL A 8 12.03 20.53 1.18
CA VAL A 8 12.36 21.17 2.46
C VAL A 8 11.13 21.33 3.34
N LEU A 9 11.30 21.45 4.65
CA LEU A 9 10.18 21.45 5.60
C LEU A 9 9.14 22.53 5.30
N ARG A 10 9.57 23.73 4.93
CA ARG A 10 8.64 24.83 4.56
C ARG A 10 7.75 24.46 3.38
N ASP A 11 8.34 23.90 2.32
CA ASP A 11 7.57 23.48 1.14
C ASP A 11 6.60 22.35 1.48
N ARG A 12 6.99 21.42 2.35
CA ARG A 12 6.11 20.35 2.80
C ARG A 12 4.88 20.86 3.55
N ILE A 13 5.05 21.88 4.40
CA ILE A 13 3.95 22.52 5.13
C ILE A 13 2.99 23.19 4.14
N VAL A 14 3.53 23.97 3.20
CA VAL A 14 2.71 24.66 2.19
C VAL A 14 2.02 23.67 1.26
N GLN A 15 2.71 22.62 0.82
CA GLN A 15 2.12 21.56 0.01
C GLN A 15 1.00 20.81 0.75
N GLU A 16 1.15 20.57 2.07
CA GLU A 16 0.10 19.95 2.88
C GLU A 16 -1.11 20.85 3.04
N ALA A 17 -0.91 22.15 3.26
CA ALA A 17 -2.01 23.14 3.31
C ALA A 17 -2.78 23.16 1.98
N LEU A 18 -2.07 23.22 0.85
CA LEU A 18 -2.70 23.12 -0.48
C LEU A 18 -3.45 21.81 -0.67
N ARG A 19 -2.83 20.68 -0.28
CA ARG A 19 -3.47 19.38 -0.39
C ARG A 19 -4.76 19.31 0.43
N ALA A 20 -4.74 19.84 1.65
CA ALA A 20 -5.90 19.84 2.54
C ALA A 20 -7.10 20.62 1.95
N ILE A 21 -6.83 21.69 1.19
CA ILE A 21 -7.86 22.48 0.51
C ILE A 21 -8.33 21.80 -0.78
N LEU A 22 -7.41 21.29 -1.58
CA LEU A 22 -7.71 20.75 -2.92
C LEU A 22 -8.29 19.34 -2.89
N ASP A 23 -7.91 18.52 -1.91
CA ASP A 23 -8.32 17.12 -1.81
C ASP A 23 -9.85 16.95 -1.73
N PRO A 24 -10.59 17.69 -0.86
CA PRO A 24 -12.06 17.65 -0.85
C PRO A 24 -12.71 18.09 -2.18
N ILE A 25 -12.11 19.08 -2.85
CA ILE A 25 -12.63 19.62 -4.11
C ILE A 25 -12.54 18.56 -5.21
N TYR A 26 -11.36 17.91 -5.36
CA TYR A 26 -11.15 16.91 -6.41
C TYR A 26 -11.73 15.54 -6.06
N GLU A 27 -11.92 15.23 -4.78
CA GLU A 27 -12.59 13.99 -4.39
C GLU A 27 -14.02 13.89 -4.97
N THR A 28 -14.72 15.03 -5.15
CA THR A 28 -16.03 15.07 -5.80
C THR A 28 -15.96 14.72 -7.30
N ASP A 29 -14.82 14.99 -7.93
CA ASP A 29 -14.63 14.79 -9.36
C ASP A 29 -14.05 13.40 -9.70
N PHE A 30 -13.42 12.74 -8.72
CA PHE A 30 -12.77 11.44 -8.93
C PHE A 30 -13.78 10.32 -9.16
N ARG A 31 -13.50 9.50 -10.16
CA ARG A 31 -14.40 8.42 -10.56
C ARG A 31 -14.32 7.20 -9.61
N PRO A 32 -15.40 6.41 -9.53
CA PRO A 32 -15.45 5.23 -8.67
C PRO A 32 -14.38 4.18 -8.97
N CYS A 33 -13.88 4.12 -10.20
CA CYS A 33 -12.85 3.18 -10.65
C CYS A 33 -11.44 3.50 -10.14
N SER A 34 -11.21 4.67 -9.51
CA SER A 34 -9.92 5.10 -8.97
C SER A 34 -9.84 4.87 -7.46
N TYR A 35 -8.75 4.24 -6.99
CA TYR A 35 -8.59 3.82 -5.59
C TYR A 35 -7.32 4.34 -4.92
N GLY A 36 -6.21 4.48 -5.64
CA GLY A 36 -4.92 4.87 -5.08
C GLY A 36 -4.88 6.31 -4.58
N PHE A 37 -4.22 6.55 -3.45
CA PHE A 37 -4.03 7.87 -2.85
C PHE A 37 -5.30 8.65 -2.50
N ARG A 38 -6.42 7.98 -2.37
CA ARG A 38 -7.71 8.58 -1.98
C ARG A 38 -8.08 8.19 -0.56
N LYS A 39 -8.65 9.14 0.19
CA LYS A 39 -9.12 8.92 1.56
C LYS A 39 -10.28 7.90 1.55
N GLY A 40 -10.29 7.02 2.55
CA GLY A 40 -11.34 6.00 2.66
C GLY A 40 -11.27 4.86 1.64
N ARG A 41 -10.27 4.84 0.75
CA ARG A 41 -10.06 3.78 -0.25
C ARG A 41 -8.73 3.06 -0.03
N CYS A 42 -8.72 1.77 -0.30
CA CYS A 42 -7.53 0.95 -0.11
C CYS A 42 -7.32 -0.04 -1.28
N THR A 43 -6.20 -0.71 -1.26
CA THR A 43 -5.86 -1.75 -2.24
C THR A 43 -6.96 -2.81 -2.36
N MET A 44 -7.55 -3.19 -1.21
CA MET A 44 -8.56 -4.25 -1.19
C MET A 44 -9.88 -3.84 -1.84
N ASP A 45 -10.18 -2.54 -1.93
CA ASP A 45 -11.36 -2.05 -2.66
C ASP A 45 -11.24 -2.35 -4.15
N ALA A 46 -10.08 -2.07 -4.74
CA ALA A 46 -9.80 -2.40 -6.14
C ALA A 46 -9.85 -3.91 -6.38
N ILE A 47 -9.21 -4.70 -5.51
CA ILE A 47 -9.23 -6.17 -5.59
C ILE A 47 -10.65 -6.73 -5.45
N ALA A 48 -11.47 -6.19 -4.54
CA ALA A 48 -12.85 -6.64 -4.34
C ALA A 48 -13.71 -6.43 -5.59
N VAL A 49 -13.55 -5.31 -6.27
CA VAL A 49 -14.25 -5.05 -7.54
C VAL A 49 -13.81 -6.02 -8.62
N ILE A 50 -12.51 -6.25 -8.78
CA ILE A 50 -11.97 -7.23 -9.73
C ILE A 50 -12.53 -8.63 -9.44
N MET A 51 -12.49 -9.07 -8.17
CA MET A 51 -13.03 -10.38 -7.75
C MET A 51 -14.54 -10.49 -8.01
N SER A 52 -15.29 -9.42 -7.81
CA SER A 52 -16.73 -9.38 -8.09
C SER A 52 -17.02 -9.54 -9.58
N LEU A 53 -16.29 -8.84 -10.44
CA LEU A 53 -16.47 -8.90 -11.89
C LEU A 53 -16.08 -10.27 -12.47
N THR A 54 -14.96 -10.81 -12.01
CA THR A 54 -14.42 -12.08 -12.51
C THR A 54 -15.23 -13.31 -12.03
N ASN A 55 -15.85 -13.24 -10.84
CA ASN A 55 -16.78 -14.26 -10.34
C ASN A 55 -18.22 -14.07 -10.85
N SER A 56 -18.50 -12.97 -11.55
CA SER A 56 -19.85 -12.67 -12.01
C SER A 56 -20.29 -13.57 -13.16
N LYS A 57 -21.62 -13.69 -13.35
CA LYS A 57 -22.21 -14.34 -14.53
C LYS A 57 -21.90 -13.61 -15.84
N GLN A 58 -21.36 -12.39 -15.76
CA GLN A 58 -21.04 -11.54 -16.93
C GLN A 58 -19.73 -11.93 -17.64
N ARG A 59 -18.97 -12.87 -17.08
CA ARG A 59 -17.83 -13.55 -17.74
C ARG A 59 -16.72 -12.60 -18.18
N TYR A 60 -16.25 -11.68 -17.31
CA TYR A 60 -15.09 -10.85 -17.57
C TYR A 60 -13.82 -11.73 -17.51
N TYR A 61 -13.38 -12.23 -18.66
CA TYR A 61 -12.30 -13.23 -18.74
C TYR A 61 -10.99 -12.70 -19.31
N TYR A 62 -11.01 -11.59 -20.02
CA TYR A 62 -9.81 -10.93 -20.48
C TYR A 62 -9.49 -9.73 -19.63
N VAL A 63 -8.19 -9.53 -19.40
CA VAL A 63 -7.65 -8.44 -18.60
C VAL A 63 -6.55 -7.76 -19.39
N ILE A 64 -6.61 -6.44 -19.53
CA ILE A 64 -5.51 -5.62 -19.98
C ILE A 64 -4.82 -5.12 -18.71
N GLU A 65 -3.57 -5.56 -18.47
CA GLU A 65 -2.71 -5.07 -17.41
C GLU A 65 -2.00 -3.83 -17.95
N GLY A 66 -2.29 -2.64 -17.43
CA GLY A 66 -1.74 -1.39 -17.92
C GLY A 66 -0.70 -0.81 -16.96
N ASP A 67 0.49 -0.46 -17.48
CA ASP A 67 1.55 0.24 -16.76
C ASP A 67 1.96 1.47 -17.57
N ILE A 68 1.89 2.65 -16.95
CA ILE A 68 2.30 3.90 -17.57
C ILE A 68 3.79 4.11 -17.35
N LYS A 69 4.54 4.29 -18.43
CA LYS A 69 6.00 4.43 -18.38
C LYS A 69 6.39 5.69 -17.60
N SER A 70 7.12 5.49 -16.48
CA SER A 70 7.66 6.58 -15.65
C SER A 70 6.64 7.68 -15.33
N TYR A 71 5.42 7.32 -14.98
CA TYR A 71 4.27 8.22 -14.87
C TYR A 71 4.58 9.54 -14.15
N PHE A 72 5.14 9.47 -12.92
CA PHE A 72 5.44 10.68 -12.13
C PHE A 72 6.45 11.61 -12.81
N ASP A 73 7.31 11.07 -13.68
CA ASP A 73 8.36 11.84 -14.35
C ASP A 73 7.88 12.42 -15.70
N THR A 74 6.74 11.92 -16.23
CA THR A 74 6.24 12.27 -17.58
C THR A 74 5.00 13.15 -17.57
N VAL A 75 4.41 13.47 -16.42
CA VAL A 75 3.24 14.36 -16.32
C VAL A 75 3.54 15.71 -16.96
N HIS A 76 2.75 16.08 -17.97
CA HIS A 76 2.95 17.31 -18.70
C HIS A 76 2.41 18.52 -17.93
N HIS A 77 3.30 19.43 -17.47
CA HIS A 77 2.96 20.52 -16.56
C HIS A 77 1.84 21.43 -17.08
N ARG A 78 1.92 21.89 -18.34
CA ARG A 78 0.91 22.79 -18.93
C ARG A 78 -0.46 22.11 -19.02
N LYS A 79 -0.50 20.83 -19.40
CA LYS A 79 -1.75 20.07 -19.45
C LYS A 79 -2.33 19.91 -18.04
N LEU A 80 -1.51 19.58 -17.04
CA LEU A 80 -1.95 19.51 -15.64
C LEU A 80 -2.55 20.84 -15.18
N LEU A 81 -1.88 21.96 -15.43
CA LEU A 81 -2.43 23.28 -15.07
C LEU A 81 -3.71 23.60 -15.82
N SER A 82 -3.86 23.20 -17.09
CA SER A 82 -5.12 23.39 -17.82
C SER A 82 -6.27 22.60 -17.20
N ILE A 83 -6.00 21.40 -16.67
CA ILE A 83 -6.98 20.58 -15.94
C ILE A 83 -7.33 21.25 -14.60
N LEU A 84 -6.34 21.73 -13.85
CA LEU A 84 -6.55 22.40 -12.56
C LEU A 84 -7.37 23.68 -12.72
N LYS A 85 -7.11 24.51 -13.75
CA LYS A 85 -7.83 25.74 -14.06
C LYS A 85 -9.31 25.53 -14.36
N LYS A 86 -9.77 24.32 -14.70
CA LYS A 86 -11.20 24.02 -14.87
C LYS A 86 -11.97 24.10 -13.55
N ARG A 87 -11.27 23.94 -12.41
CA ARG A 87 -11.88 23.92 -11.05
C ARG A 87 -11.38 25.03 -10.14
N ILE A 88 -10.18 25.54 -10.38
CA ILE A 88 -9.51 26.53 -9.54
C ILE A 88 -9.41 27.82 -10.33
N ALA A 89 -10.17 28.83 -9.91
CA ALA A 89 -10.13 30.18 -10.51
C ALA A 89 -9.00 31.04 -9.94
N ASP A 90 -8.52 30.73 -8.75
CA ASP A 90 -7.49 31.47 -8.04
C ASP A 90 -6.14 31.30 -8.75
N LYS A 91 -5.60 32.44 -9.24
CA LYS A 91 -4.34 32.48 -9.97
C LYS A 91 -3.15 32.23 -9.07
N ASP A 92 -3.18 32.71 -7.82
CA ASP A 92 -2.06 32.58 -6.90
C ASP A 92 -1.84 31.12 -6.49
N ILE A 93 -2.91 30.36 -6.30
CA ILE A 93 -2.87 28.91 -6.09
C ILE A 93 -2.27 28.19 -7.30
N ILE A 94 -2.69 28.54 -8.51
CA ILE A 94 -2.16 27.95 -9.75
C ILE A 94 -0.68 28.27 -9.92
N ASP A 95 -0.27 29.51 -9.66
CA ASP A 95 1.11 29.95 -9.77
C ASP A 95 2.00 29.29 -8.68
N LEU A 96 1.45 29.06 -7.49
CA LEU A 96 2.16 28.36 -6.43
C LEU A 96 2.39 26.88 -6.83
N ILE A 97 1.38 26.21 -7.37
CA ILE A 97 1.53 24.85 -7.89
C ILE A 97 2.58 24.81 -9.03
N TRP A 98 2.53 25.79 -9.92
CA TRP A 98 3.52 25.92 -10.99
C TRP A 98 4.95 26.05 -10.47
N LYS A 99 5.15 26.85 -9.43
CA LYS A 99 6.46 27.00 -8.78
C LYS A 99 6.95 25.67 -8.20
N PHE A 100 6.08 24.87 -7.57
CA PHE A 100 6.45 23.54 -7.07
C PHE A 100 6.80 22.57 -8.20
N LEU A 101 6.07 22.60 -9.32
CA LEU A 101 6.38 21.75 -10.47
C LEU A 101 7.73 22.12 -11.11
N LYS A 102 8.10 23.40 -11.09
CA LYS A 102 9.34 23.93 -11.69
C LYS A 102 10.52 23.98 -10.70
N ALA A 103 10.31 23.62 -9.45
CA ALA A 103 11.33 23.77 -8.40
C ALA A 103 12.63 22.97 -8.68
N GLY A 104 12.59 21.97 -9.56
CA GLY A 104 13.75 21.14 -9.85
C GLY A 104 14.10 20.15 -8.75
N VAL A 105 15.17 19.42 -8.98
CA VAL A 105 15.71 18.42 -8.04
C VAL A 105 17.19 18.70 -7.86
N MET A 106 17.67 18.61 -6.62
CA MET A 106 19.09 18.64 -6.30
C MET A 106 19.55 17.22 -5.96
N GLU A 107 20.47 16.68 -6.75
CA GLU A 107 21.06 15.36 -6.54
C GLU A 107 22.58 15.51 -6.52
N ASP A 108 23.22 15.00 -5.48
CA ASP A 108 24.68 15.09 -5.26
C ASP A 108 25.28 16.50 -5.46
N GLY A 109 24.51 17.54 -5.06
CA GLY A 109 24.95 18.94 -5.17
C GLY A 109 24.73 19.54 -6.58
N LEU A 110 24.21 18.80 -7.53
CA LEU A 110 23.86 19.26 -8.87
C LEU A 110 22.36 19.57 -8.97
N PHE A 111 22.04 20.77 -9.47
CA PHE A 111 20.67 21.18 -9.67
C PHE A 111 20.20 20.83 -11.09
N ALA A 112 19.11 20.03 -11.19
CA ALA A 112 18.44 19.73 -12.44
C ALA A 112 17.07 20.39 -12.47
N ARG A 113 16.78 21.13 -13.54
CA ARG A 113 15.43 21.68 -13.77
C ARG A 113 14.47 20.58 -14.18
N THR A 114 13.25 20.59 -13.64
CA THR A 114 12.16 19.72 -14.09
C THR A 114 11.32 20.44 -15.14
N GLU A 115 11.27 19.89 -16.34
CA GLU A 115 10.41 20.40 -17.43
C GLU A 115 9.09 19.64 -17.50
N THR A 116 9.10 18.39 -17.07
CA THR A 116 7.94 17.50 -16.95
C THR A 116 7.99 16.80 -15.59
N GLY A 117 6.90 16.18 -15.23
CA GLY A 117 6.81 15.35 -14.04
C GLY A 117 6.32 16.07 -12.78
N VAL A 118 5.93 15.26 -11.84
CA VAL A 118 5.53 15.70 -10.49
C VAL A 118 6.58 15.16 -9.51
N PRO A 119 7.19 16.00 -8.65
CA PRO A 119 8.29 15.55 -7.80
C PRO A 119 7.93 14.31 -6.99
N GLN A 120 8.67 13.21 -7.17
CA GLN A 120 8.47 11.99 -6.36
C GLN A 120 8.89 12.27 -4.93
N GLY A 121 7.91 12.25 -3.99
CA GLY A 121 8.12 12.58 -2.58
C GLY A 121 7.52 13.93 -2.15
N GLY A 122 7.03 14.73 -3.08
CA GLY A 122 6.19 15.88 -2.76
C GLY A 122 4.87 15.47 -2.11
N VAL A 123 4.44 16.21 -1.09
CA VAL A 123 3.21 15.90 -0.34
C VAL A 123 1.95 16.01 -1.20
N ILE A 124 1.90 17.00 -2.10
CA ILE A 124 0.78 17.24 -3.02
C ILE A 124 0.83 16.36 -4.28
N SER A 125 2.00 15.76 -4.58
CA SER A 125 2.23 15.03 -5.84
C SER A 125 1.24 13.90 -6.11
N PRO A 126 0.83 13.08 -5.13
CA PRO A 126 -0.16 12.02 -5.35
C PRO A 126 -1.54 12.57 -5.75
N LEU A 127 -1.95 13.71 -5.18
CA LEU A 127 -3.20 14.37 -5.55
C LEU A 127 -3.15 14.89 -6.99
N LEU A 128 -2.09 15.62 -7.35
CA LEU A 128 -1.90 16.14 -8.71
C LEU A 128 -1.83 15.03 -9.76
N ALA A 129 -1.16 13.92 -9.42
CA ALA A 129 -1.14 12.72 -10.25
C ALA A 129 -2.54 12.13 -10.45
N ASN A 130 -3.35 12.03 -9.40
CA ASN A 130 -4.72 11.57 -9.53
C ASN A 130 -5.60 12.53 -10.34
N VAL A 131 -5.45 13.84 -10.16
CA VAL A 131 -6.16 14.86 -10.94
C VAL A 131 -5.85 14.69 -12.44
N TYR A 132 -4.60 14.43 -12.78
CA TYR A 132 -4.19 14.23 -14.16
C TYR A 132 -4.81 12.96 -14.78
N LEU A 133 -4.72 11.82 -14.11
CA LEU A 133 -5.30 10.56 -14.57
C LEU A 133 -6.82 10.49 -14.47
N ASN A 134 -7.47 11.41 -13.74
CA ASN A 134 -8.91 11.47 -13.71
C ASN A 134 -9.52 11.78 -15.10
N GLU A 135 -8.78 12.41 -16.01
CA GLU A 135 -9.23 12.59 -17.39
C GLU A 135 -9.32 11.24 -18.12
N PHE A 136 -8.40 10.30 -17.83
CA PHE A 136 -8.50 8.92 -18.32
C PHE A 136 -9.69 8.18 -17.69
N ASP A 137 -9.92 8.36 -16.39
CA ASP A 137 -11.07 7.76 -15.71
C ASP A 137 -12.40 8.27 -16.31
N LYS A 138 -12.50 9.57 -16.60
CA LYS A 138 -13.67 10.18 -17.26
C LYS A 138 -13.87 9.66 -18.69
N TRP A 139 -12.78 9.49 -19.44
CA TRP A 139 -12.83 8.91 -20.77
C TRP A 139 -13.34 7.47 -20.73
N ALA A 140 -12.82 6.65 -19.82
CA ALA A 140 -13.25 5.28 -19.62
C ALA A 140 -14.72 5.19 -19.16
N GLU A 141 -15.14 6.08 -18.26
CA GLU A 141 -16.54 6.18 -17.86
C GLU A 141 -17.46 6.48 -19.04
N LYS A 142 -17.13 7.51 -19.82
CA LYS A 142 -17.92 7.92 -20.97
C LYS A 142 -18.06 6.81 -22.02
N ASN A 143 -17.00 6.05 -22.29
CA ASN A 143 -16.99 5.06 -23.36
C ASN A 143 -17.46 3.66 -22.89
N TRP A 144 -17.27 3.31 -21.62
CA TRP A 144 -17.42 1.95 -21.11
C TRP A 144 -18.41 1.78 -19.95
N GLN A 145 -18.76 2.85 -19.23
CA GLN A 145 -19.73 2.76 -18.14
C GLN A 145 -21.16 2.89 -18.68
N LEU A 146 -21.57 1.85 -19.35
CA LEU A 146 -22.86 1.75 -19.99
C LEU A 146 -23.95 1.36 -18.98
N THR A 147 -25.20 1.78 -19.24
CA THR A 147 -26.38 1.33 -18.50
C THR A 147 -26.57 -0.20 -18.66
N PRO A 148 -27.27 -0.87 -17.76
CA PRO A 148 -27.58 -2.30 -17.89
C PRO A 148 -28.23 -2.67 -19.23
N TYR A 149 -29.08 -1.78 -19.74
CA TYR A 149 -29.73 -1.96 -21.04
C TYR A 149 -28.73 -1.90 -22.19
N GLU A 150 -27.85 -0.90 -22.23
CA GLU A 150 -26.80 -0.76 -23.25
C GLU A 150 -25.82 -1.92 -23.20
N GLN A 151 -25.43 -2.35 -22.00
CA GLN A 151 -24.58 -3.54 -21.83
C GLN A 151 -25.23 -4.80 -22.41
N GLN A 152 -26.53 -4.96 -22.22
CA GLN A 152 -27.30 -6.07 -22.79
C GLN A 152 -27.38 -5.96 -24.31
N LYS A 153 -27.63 -4.75 -24.84
CA LYS A 153 -27.66 -4.48 -26.29
C LYS A 153 -26.33 -4.82 -26.94
N ARG A 154 -25.21 -4.40 -26.34
CA ARG A 154 -23.87 -4.76 -26.82
C ARG A 154 -23.66 -6.27 -26.85
N ARG A 155 -23.99 -6.97 -25.78
CA ARG A 155 -23.86 -8.45 -25.73
C ARG A 155 -24.69 -9.13 -26.80
N LYS A 156 -25.92 -8.66 -27.07
CA LYS A 156 -26.77 -9.21 -28.17
C LYS A 156 -26.15 -8.95 -29.54
N ALA A 157 -25.40 -7.85 -29.70
CA ALA A 157 -24.68 -7.54 -30.91
C ALA A 157 -23.29 -8.24 -31.01
N GLY A 158 -22.97 -9.15 -30.07
CA GLY A 158 -21.69 -9.84 -30.05
C GLY A 158 -20.52 -8.97 -29.54
N LEU A 159 -20.80 -7.78 -29.01
CA LEU A 159 -19.80 -6.85 -28.48
C LEU A 159 -19.65 -7.01 -26.95
N GLY A 160 -18.44 -6.92 -26.47
CA GLY A 160 -18.14 -6.99 -25.06
C GLY A 160 -18.30 -5.67 -24.30
N ASN A 161 -18.17 -5.77 -23.01
CA ASN A 161 -18.18 -4.65 -22.08
C ASN A 161 -16.84 -4.58 -21.36
N TYR A 162 -16.46 -3.36 -20.94
CA TYR A 162 -15.18 -3.08 -20.29
C TYR A 162 -15.39 -2.45 -18.92
N ARG A 163 -14.47 -2.70 -18.00
CA ARG A 163 -14.45 -2.12 -16.64
C ARG A 163 -13.03 -1.77 -16.26
N LEU A 164 -12.79 -0.51 -15.94
CA LEU A 164 -11.52 -0.01 -15.44
C LEU A 164 -11.46 -0.14 -13.92
N ALA A 165 -10.32 -0.59 -13.39
CA ALA A 165 -9.94 -0.47 -12.00
C ALA A 165 -8.51 0.08 -11.92
N ARG A 166 -8.34 1.28 -11.34
CA ARG A 166 -7.07 2.00 -11.30
C ARG A 166 -6.63 2.25 -9.86
N TYR A 167 -5.36 2.01 -9.59
CA TYR A 167 -4.71 2.34 -8.34
C TYR A 167 -3.45 3.17 -8.59
N ALA A 168 -3.55 4.47 -8.52
CA ALA A 168 -2.53 5.43 -8.97
C ALA A 168 -2.24 5.26 -10.49
N ASP A 169 -1.01 4.91 -10.83
CA ASP A 169 -0.55 4.63 -12.20
C ASP A 169 -0.76 3.18 -12.64
N ASP A 170 -0.94 2.25 -11.71
CA ASP A 170 -1.27 0.86 -12.02
C ASP A 170 -2.78 0.74 -12.33
N PHE A 171 -3.13 0.12 -13.44
CA PHE A 171 -4.53 -0.13 -13.76
C PHE A 171 -4.76 -1.45 -14.47
N VAL A 172 -5.99 -1.95 -14.35
CA VAL A 172 -6.45 -3.10 -15.12
C VAL A 172 -7.80 -2.78 -15.76
N ILE A 173 -7.98 -3.28 -16.98
CA ILE A 173 -9.25 -3.21 -17.70
C ILE A 173 -9.75 -4.63 -17.90
N LEU A 174 -10.87 -4.95 -17.26
CA LEU A 174 -11.51 -6.24 -17.41
C LEU A 174 -12.51 -6.18 -18.56
N SER A 175 -12.55 -7.25 -19.35
CA SER A 175 -13.46 -7.36 -20.51
C SER A 175 -14.10 -8.74 -20.60
N ASN A 176 -15.34 -8.76 -21.09
CA ASN A 176 -16.04 -9.96 -21.54
C ASN A 176 -16.19 -10.01 -23.07
N ASP A 177 -15.36 -9.24 -23.76
CA ASP A 177 -15.26 -9.24 -25.22
C ASP A 177 -14.36 -10.38 -25.73
N GLY A 178 -14.39 -10.63 -27.05
CA GLY A 178 -13.40 -11.46 -27.71
C GLY A 178 -12.01 -10.81 -27.75
N ILE A 179 -10.99 -11.62 -28.04
CA ILE A 179 -9.58 -11.16 -28.01
C ILE A 179 -9.33 -9.97 -28.96
N GLU A 180 -10.00 -9.92 -30.12
CA GLU A 180 -9.84 -8.83 -31.07
C GLU A 180 -10.43 -7.51 -30.54
N GLY A 181 -11.60 -7.55 -29.89
CA GLY A 181 -12.18 -6.38 -29.24
C GLY A 181 -11.30 -5.87 -28.10
N VAL A 182 -10.65 -6.78 -27.35
CA VAL A 182 -9.72 -6.42 -26.28
C VAL A 182 -8.44 -5.77 -26.82
N LYS A 183 -7.92 -6.26 -27.96
CA LYS A 183 -6.79 -5.62 -28.66
C LYS A 183 -7.15 -4.21 -29.13
N GLN A 184 -8.34 -4.04 -29.71
CA GLN A 184 -8.83 -2.73 -30.11
C GLN A 184 -8.95 -1.79 -28.90
N ALA A 185 -9.55 -2.23 -27.79
CA ALA A 185 -9.66 -1.44 -26.58
C ALA A 185 -8.29 -1.04 -26.02
N LYS A 186 -7.29 -1.94 -26.07
CA LYS A 186 -5.91 -1.60 -25.69
C LYS A 186 -5.34 -0.49 -26.58
N GLN A 187 -5.60 -0.53 -27.87
CA GLN A 187 -5.15 0.52 -28.79
C GLN A 187 -5.86 1.85 -28.52
N GLU A 188 -7.17 1.85 -28.30
CA GLU A 188 -7.95 3.05 -27.94
C GLU A 188 -7.41 3.72 -26.66
N VAL A 189 -7.04 2.92 -25.64
CA VAL A 189 -6.40 3.43 -24.42
C VAL A 189 -5.04 4.03 -24.71
N LYS A 190 -4.22 3.36 -25.53
CA LYS A 190 -2.90 3.87 -25.93
C LYS A 190 -3.05 5.22 -26.64
N ASP A 191 -3.92 5.29 -27.62
CA ASP A 191 -4.16 6.51 -28.41
C ASP A 191 -4.66 7.67 -27.54
N PHE A 192 -5.56 7.40 -26.60
CA PHE A 192 -6.03 8.40 -25.65
C PHE A 192 -4.91 8.92 -24.73
N LEU A 193 -4.13 8.02 -24.14
CA LEU A 193 -3.06 8.40 -23.23
C LEU A 193 -1.96 9.19 -23.95
N GLU A 194 -1.59 8.80 -25.18
CA GLU A 194 -0.56 9.47 -25.97
C GLU A 194 -1.04 10.84 -26.51
N ASN A 195 -2.21 10.89 -27.12
CA ASN A 195 -2.69 12.10 -27.79
C ASN A 195 -3.25 13.13 -26.81
N GLU A 196 -4.00 12.70 -25.80
CA GLU A 196 -4.68 13.61 -24.87
C GLU A 196 -3.86 13.90 -23.62
N LEU A 197 -3.14 12.93 -23.10
CA LEU A 197 -2.39 13.08 -21.84
C LEU A 197 -0.88 13.10 -22.02
N HIS A 198 -0.38 12.90 -23.23
CA HIS A 198 1.07 12.84 -23.52
C HIS A 198 1.80 11.81 -22.63
N LEU A 199 1.12 10.70 -22.34
CA LEU A 199 1.63 9.59 -21.54
C LEU A 199 1.84 8.37 -22.43
N GLN A 200 2.88 7.59 -22.13
CA GLN A 200 3.19 6.39 -22.89
C GLN A 200 2.89 5.13 -22.05
N LEU A 201 2.22 4.14 -22.66
CA LEU A 201 2.13 2.82 -22.08
C LEU A 201 3.48 2.09 -22.18
N SER A 202 3.82 1.33 -21.15
CA SER A 202 4.93 0.40 -21.22
C SER A 202 4.49 -0.84 -22.01
N GLU A 203 4.92 -0.97 -23.25
CA GLU A 203 4.50 -2.10 -24.11
C GLU A 203 4.93 -3.46 -23.53
N GLU A 204 6.11 -3.51 -22.92
CA GLU A 204 6.62 -4.72 -22.26
C GLU A 204 5.78 -5.20 -21.07
N LYS A 205 5.13 -4.26 -20.38
CA LYS A 205 4.35 -4.54 -19.17
C LYS A 205 2.84 -4.47 -19.41
N THR A 206 2.40 -3.89 -20.53
CA THR A 206 0.99 -3.82 -20.87
C THR A 206 0.57 -5.07 -21.61
N LEU A 207 0.09 -6.06 -20.87
CA LEU A 207 -0.26 -7.38 -21.37
C LEU A 207 -1.76 -7.56 -21.50
N ILE A 208 -2.17 -8.43 -22.42
CA ILE A 208 -3.54 -8.95 -22.47
C ILE A 208 -3.48 -10.38 -21.96
N THR A 209 -4.12 -10.63 -20.85
CA THR A 209 -4.08 -11.92 -20.16
C THR A 209 -5.48 -12.50 -20.05
N HIS A 210 -5.64 -13.80 -20.30
CA HIS A 210 -6.88 -14.48 -19.98
C HIS A 210 -6.87 -14.89 -18.50
N ILE A 211 -7.99 -14.71 -17.80
CA ILE A 211 -8.05 -14.91 -16.34
C ILE A 211 -7.71 -16.33 -15.89
N ASN A 212 -7.83 -17.32 -16.77
CA ASN A 212 -7.42 -18.70 -16.47
C ASN A 212 -5.88 -18.83 -16.38
N ASP A 213 -5.14 -17.98 -17.12
CA ASP A 213 -3.68 -17.95 -17.06
C ASP A 213 -3.19 -17.19 -15.82
N GLY A 214 -4.04 -16.29 -15.31
CA GLY A 214 -3.77 -15.47 -14.14
C GLY A 214 -2.96 -14.23 -14.45
N PHE A 215 -3.19 -13.19 -13.66
CA PHE A 215 -2.49 -11.91 -13.75
C PHE A 215 -2.13 -11.36 -12.38
N ASN A 216 -1.20 -10.40 -12.37
CA ASN A 216 -0.71 -9.80 -11.14
C ASN A 216 -1.19 -8.35 -11.01
N PHE A 217 -1.85 -8.03 -9.90
CA PHE A 217 -2.25 -6.67 -9.60
C PHE A 217 -2.07 -6.34 -8.12
N LEU A 218 -1.43 -5.22 -7.81
CA LEU A 218 -1.20 -4.72 -6.45
C LEU A 218 -0.59 -5.76 -5.49
N GLY A 219 0.31 -6.59 -6.00
CA GLY A 219 0.98 -7.63 -5.21
C GLY A 219 0.18 -8.91 -5.04
N PHE A 220 -1.00 -9.00 -5.63
CA PHE A 220 -1.81 -10.22 -5.68
C PHE A 220 -1.74 -10.87 -7.06
N HIS A 221 -1.73 -12.19 -7.07
CA HIS A 221 -1.96 -13.02 -8.23
C HIS A 221 -3.44 -13.44 -8.24
N ILE A 222 -4.13 -13.16 -9.34
CA ILE A 222 -5.57 -13.42 -9.52
C ILE A 222 -5.72 -14.41 -10.66
N GLN A 223 -6.25 -15.58 -10.39
CA GLN A 223 -6.37 -16.65 -11.37
C GLN A 223 -7.70 -17.39 -11.20
N ARG A 224 -8.34 -17.69 -12.32
CA ARG A 224 -9.53 -18.53 -12.33
C ARG A 224 -9.14 -19.99 -12.56
N CYS A 225 -9.45 -20.83 -11.59
CA CYS A 225 -9.16 -22.26 -11.60
C CYS A 225 -10.45 -23.07 -11.51
N LYS A 226 -10.35 -24.36 -11.79
CA LYS A 226 -11.49 -25.31 -11.71
C LYS A 226 -11.18 -26.44 -10.73
N PRO A 227 -10.95 -26.19 -9.43
CA PRO A 227 -10.79 -27.25 -8.45
C PRO A 227 -12.12 -28.03 -8.33
N GLU A 228 -12.02 -29.34 -8.28
CA GLU A 228 -13.18 -30.25 -8.11
C GLU A 228 -14.36 -29.97 -9.08
N GLY A 229 -14.04 -29.51 -10.29
CA GLY A 229 -15.06 -29.28 -11.31
C GLY A 229 -15.82 -27.95 -11.25
N ARG A 230 -15.59 -27.12 -10.22
CA ARG A 230 -16.23 -25.80 -10.07
C ARG A 230 -15.25 -24.67 -10.39
N TRP A 231 -15.67 -23.70 -11.18
CA TRP A 231 -14.88 -22.52 -11.47
C TRP A 231 -14.86 -21.56 -10.28
N VAL A 232 -13.65 -21.24 -9.80
CA VAL A 232 -13.41 -20.32 -8.69
C VAL A 232 -12.27 -19.37 -9.07
N VAL A 233 -12.35 -18.13 -8.67
CA VAL A 233 -11.22 -17.19 -8.80
C VAL A 233 -10.43 -17.20 -7.51
N HIS A 234 -9.16 -17.55 -7.61
CA HIS A 234 -8.22 -17.57 -6.52
C HIS A 234 -7.48 -16.24 -6.44
N LEU A 235 -7.35 -15.74 -5.25
CA LEU A 235 -6.54 -14.57 -4.89
C LEU A 235 -5.36 -15.05 -4.05
N ARG A 236 -4.13 -14.85 -4.52
CA ARG A 236 -2.90 -15.31 -3.84
C ARG A 236 -1.87 -14.18 -3.77
N PRO A 237 -0.93 -14.20 -2.80
CA PRO A 237 0.26 -13.36 -2.87
C PRO A 237 1.07 -13.66 -4.13
N THR A 238 1.62 -12.66 -4.79
CA THR A 238 2.58 -12.90 -5.88
C THR A 238 3.84 -13.57 -5.35
N ASP A 239 4.52 -14.35 -6.19
CA ASP A 239 5.81 -14.97 -5.82
C ASP A 239 6.84 -13.92 -5.44
N LYS A 240 6.89 -12.79 -6.15
CA LYS A 240 7.72 -11.63 -5.80
C LYS A 240 7.40 -11.09 -4.40
N GLY A 241 6.13 -11.07 -4.00
CA GLY A 241 5.69 -10.68 -2.66
C GLY A 241 6.15 -11.66 -1.58
N LYS A 242 6.08 -12.96 -1.86
CA LYS A 242 6.59 -14.03 -0.98
C LYS A 242 8.11 -14.00 -0.86
N GLU A 243 8.82 -13.88 -1.97
CA GLU A 243 10.30 -13.82 -1.94
C GLU A 243 10.82 -12.56 -1.24
N ARG A 244 10.15 -11.43 -1.36
CA ARG A 244 10.51 -10.21 -0.63
C ARG A 244 10.43 -10.38 0.89
N VAL A 245 9.39 -11.01 1.41
CA VAL A 245 9.28 -11.26 2.86
C VAL A 245 10.26 -12.33 3.32
N LYS A 246 10.47 -13.39 2.53
CA LYS A 246 11.50 -14.41 2.81
C LYS A 246 12.90 -13.79 2.83
N GLY A 247 13.21 -12.88 1.92
CA GLY A 247 14.46 -12.12 1.89
C GLY A 247 14.68 -11.36 3.19
N LYS A 248 13.70 -10.55 3.63
CA LYS A 248 13.78 -9.82 4.91
C LYS A 248 13.98 -10.76 6.12
N ILE A 249 13.30 -11.92 6.14
CA ILE A 249 13.47 -12.91 7.19
C ILE A 249 14.87 -13.53 7.15
N LYS A 250 15.42 -13.82 5.94
CA LYS A 250 16.79 -14.32 5.76
C LYS A 250 17.81 -13.34 6.32
N ASP A 251 17.68 -12.05 5.98
CA ASP A 251 18.58 -10.98 6.42
C ASP A 251 18.60 -10.89 7.95
N LEU A 252 17.43 -10.81 8.58
CA LEU A 252 17.30 -10.75 10.03
C LEU A 252 17.81 -12.00 10.76
N THR A 253 17.78 -13.15 10.12
CA THR A 253 18.26 -14.42 10.69
C THR A 253 19.65 -14.83 10.14
N SER A 254 20.40 -13.87 9.61
CA SER A 254 21.77 -14.07 9.15
C SER A 254 22.73 -14.23 10.34
N ARG A 255 23.95 -14.73 10.06
CA ARG A 255 24.99 -14.93 11.09
C ARG A 255 25.45 -13.61 11.71
N SER A 256 25.45 -12.53 10.95
CA SER A 256 25.84 -11.19 11.40
C SER A 256 25.00 -10.66 12.57
N TRP A 257 23.80 -11.20 12.76
CA TRP A 257 22.86 -10.75 13.80
C TRP A 257 22.81 -11.66 15.03
N THR A 258 23.73 -12.63 15.20
CA THR A 258 23.70 -13.56 16.34
C THR A 258 24.00 -12.90 17.69
N TRP A 259 24.57 -11.69 17.70
CA TRP A 259 24.78 -10.87 18.90
C TRP A 259 23.49 -10.30 19.47
N MET A 260 22.44 -10.19 18.65
CA MET A 260 21.18 -9.58 19.05
C MET A 260 20.43 -10.41 20.08
N ASP A 261 19.67 -9.71 20.96
CA ASP A 261 18.79 -10.35 21.92
C ASP A 261 17.66 -11.12 21.25
N GLU A 262 17.27 -12.28 21.84
CA GLU A 262 16.26 -13.17 21.27
C GLU A 262 14.87 -12.53 21.28
N TYR A 263 14.54 -11.78 22.31
CA TYR A 263 13.27 -11.07 22.42
C TYR A 263 13.14 -10.02 21.31
N ILE A 264 14.16 -9.19 21.14
CA ILE A 264 14.18 -8.15 20.09
C ILE A 264 14.06 -8.80 18.72
N ARG A 265 14.78 -9.90 18.50
CA ARG A 265 14.74 -10.63 17.24
C ARG A 265 13.35 -11.19 16.94
N LEU A 266 12.72 -11.81 17.94
CA LEU A 266 11.38 -12.36 17.81
C LEU A 266 10.35 -11.26 17.53
N THR A 267 10.41 -10.16 18.27
CA THR A 267 9.54 -8.99 18.07
C THR A 267 9.65 -8.43 16.67
N THR A 268 10.89 -8.29 16.15
CA THR A 268 11.14 -7.77 14.80
C THR A 268 10.60 -8.71 13.73
N LEU A 269 10.83 -10.03 13.86
CA LEU A 269 10.29 -11.02 12.94
C LEU A 269 8.76 -11.04 12.96
N ASN A 270 8.15 -10.97 14.13
CA ASN A 270 6.70 -10.91 14.28
C ASN A 270 6.11 -9.68 13.60
N ALA A 271 6.73 -8.51 13.75
CA ALA A 271 6.27 -7.29 13.09
C ALA A 271 6.27 -7.43 11.56
N ILE A 272 7.31 -8.06 10.98
CA ILE A 272 7.40 -8.30 9.54
C ILE A 272 6.35 -9.30 9.08
N VAL A 273 6.26 -10.45 9.74
CA VAL A 273 5.34 -11.52 9.35
C VAL A 273 3.89 -11.07 9.55
N LYS A 274 3.58 -10.42 10.66
CA LYS A 274 2.25 -9.87 10.93
C LYS A 274 1.85 -8.80 9.91
N GLY A 275 2.74 -7.86 9.60
CA GLY A 275 2.47 -6.84 8.58
C GLY A 275 2.24 -7.43 7.19
N TRP A 276 3.00 -8.48 6.82
CA TRP A 276 2.81 -9.19 5.58
C TRP A 276 1.49 -9.98 5.56
N SER A 277 1.20 -10.73 6.62
CA SER A 277 -0.03 -11.51 6.71
C SER A 277 -1.28 -10.63 6.79
N GLU A 278 -1.20 -9.46 7.43
CA GLU A 278 -2.31 -8.49 7.47
C GLU A 278 -2.63 -7.93 6.07
N TYR A 279 -1.61 -7.66 5.26
CA TYR A 279 -1.81 -7.24 3.86
C TYR A 279 -2.49 -8.33 3.03
N TYR A 280 -2.09 -9.60 3.23
CA TYR A 280 -2.58 -10.75 2.45
C TYR A 280 -3.70 -11.55 3.17
N LYS A 281 -4.33 -11.01 4.21
CA LYS A 281 -5.37 -11.72 4.99
C LYS A 281 -6.61 -12.15 4.20
N HIS A 282 -6.79 -11.59 3.00
CA HIS A 282 -7.92 -11.88 2.12
C HIS A 282 -7.60 -12.93 1.04
N THR A 283 -6.43 -13.55 1.08
CA THR A 283 -6.08 -14.61 0.13
C THR A 283 -7.02 -15.80 0.24
N SER A 284 -7.24 -16.44 -0.89
CA SER A 284 -8.13 -17.62 -0.98
C SER A 284 -7.53 -18.86 -0.32
N LEU A 285 -6.19 -18.97 -0.31
CA LEU A 285 -5.44 -20.13 0.17
C LEU A 285 -4.61 -19.77 1.39
N LEU A 286 -4.81 -20.51 2.48
CA LEU A 286 -4.03 -20.34 3.71
C LEU A 286 -2.63 -20.94 3.60
N GLU A 287 -2.39 -21.80 2.62
CA GLU A 287 -1.10 -22.44 2.37
C GLU A 287 0.03 -21.44 2.19
N ASP A 288 -0.23 -20.32 1.51
CA ASP A 288 0.75 -19.25 1.32
C ASP A 288 1.19 -18.61 2.65
N ILE A 289 0.25 -18.45 3.58
CA ILE A 289 0.55 -17.91 4.92
C ILE A 289 1.27 -18.95 5.76
N GLU A 290 0.86 -20.22 5.68
CA GLU A 290 1.52 -21.32 6.36
C GLU A 290 2.95 -21.55 5.85
N GLU A 291 3.19 -21.35 4.56
CA GLU A 291 4.54 -21.42 3.96
C GLU A 291 5.48 -20.39 4.63
N ILE A 292 5.07 -19.13 4.73
CA ILE A 292 5.88 -18.08 5.34
C ILE A 292 6.08 -18.34 6.84
N THR A 293 5.05 -18.84 7.53
CA THR A 293 5.15 -19.22 8.95
C THR A 293 6.20 -20.31 9.16
N ARG A 294 6.09 -21.40 8.39
CA ARG A 294 7.03 -22.53 8.45
C ARG A 294 8.44 -22.10 8.11
N PHE A 295 8.59 -21.29 7.05
CA PHE A 295 9.87 -20.72 6.67
C PHE A 295 10.49 -19.90 7.82
N THR A 296 9.72 -19.00 8.43
CA THR A 296 10.19 -18.17 9.54
C THR A 296 10.59 -19.02 10.74
N TRP A 297 9.80 -20.05 11.07
CA TRP A 297 10.08 -20.96 12.17
C TRP A 297 11.45 -21.65 12.02
N PHE A 298 11.74 -22.20 10.84
CA PHE A 298 13.03 -22.86 10.59
C PHE A 298 14.20 -21.88 10.49
N ARG A 299 13.97 -20.69 9.95
CA ARG A 299 15.00 -19.64 9.90
C ARG A 299 15.40 -19.17 11.31
N TYR A 300 14.43 -18.98 12.19
CA TYR A 300 14.70 -18.61 13.58
C TYR A 300 15.44 -19.73 14.33
N LEU A 301 15.04 -20.98 14.17
CA LEU A 301 15.77 -22.12 14.70
C LEU A 301 17.24 -22.14 14.26
N GLY A 302 17.48 -21.95 12.96
CA GLY A 302 18.82 -21.88 12.40
C GLY A 302 19.65 -20.71 12.95
N TRP A 303 19.01 -19.59 13.27
CA TRP A 303 19.64 -18.45 13.94
C TRP A 303 19.96 -18.77 15.41
N LEU A 304 19.06 -19.39 16.18
CA LEU A 304 19.30 -19.83 17.55
C LEU A 304 20.46 -20.80 17.65
N LEU A 305 20.54 -21.78 16.73
CA LEU A 305 21.67 -22.74 16.68
C LEU A 305 23.02 -22.05 16.45
N LYS A 306 23.03 -20.97 15.66
CA LYS A 306 24.26 -20.17 15.45
C LYS A 306 24.60 -19.29 16.65
N LYS A 307 23.59 -18.78 17.35
CA LYS A 307 23.75 -17.99 18.58
C LYS A 307 24.26 -18.84 19.74
N HIS A 308 23.63 -19.99 19.95
CA HIS A 308 23.96 -20.94 21.02
C HIS A 308 24.84 -22.08 20.50
N LYS A 309 26.08 -21.75 20.19
CA LYS A 309 27.07 -22.75 19.71
C LYS A 309 27.16 -23.94 20.67
N GLY A 310 27.13 -25.15 20.13
CA GLY A 310 27.20 -26.39 20.91
C GLY A 310 25.86 -26.92 21.44
N SER A 311 24.79 -26.16 21.37
CA SER A 311 23.46 -26.64 21.76
C SER A 311 22.85 -27.56 20.72
N ARG A 312 22.23 -28.66 21.18
CA ARG A 312 21.50 -29.57 20.27
C ARG A 312 20.15 -28.96 19.88
N LYS A 313 19.72 -29.22 18.66
CA LYS A 313 18.44 -28.76 18.10
C LYS A 313 17.24 -29.03 19.01
N HIS A 314 17.14 -30.26 19.53
CA HIS A 314 16.04 -30.68 20.40
C HIS A 314 16.01 -29.91 21.72
N THR A 315 17.16 -29.68 22.34
CA THR A 315 17.29 -28.92 23.58
C THR A 315 16.82 -27.46 23.42
N LEU A 316 17.21 -26.82 22.28
CA LEU A 316 16.76 -25.46 22.00
C LEU A 316 15.24 -25.37 21.76
N ILE A 317 14.69 -26.35 21.05
CA ILE A 317 13.25 -26.40 20.82
C ILE A 317 12.52 -26.54 22.16
N GLN A 318 12.93 -27.49 23.02
CA GLN A 318 12.30 -27.67 24.34
C GLN A 318 12.41 -26.43 25.24
N ALA A 319 13.59 -25.80 25.29
CA ALA A 319 13.86 -24.66 26.17
C ALA A 319 13.21 -23.34 25.71
N LYS A 320 13.02 -23.19 24.39
CA LYS A 320 12.63 -21.89 23.78
C LYS A 320 11.26 -21.92 23.09
N THR A 321 10.49 -23.00 23.25
CA THR A 321 9.12 -23.07 22.73
C THR A 321 8.12 -23.38 23.83
N LYS A 322 6.90 -22.85 23.65
CA LYS A 322 5.72 -23.22 24.46
C LYS A 322 4.56 -23.61 23.55
N THR A 323 3.72 -24.54 24.00
CA THR A 323 2.50 -24.91 23.26
C THR A 323 1.38 -23.94 23.62
N ILE A 324 0.89 -23.21 22.62
CA ILE A 324 -0.16 -22.20 22.76
C ILE A 324 -1.23 -22.47 21.70
N HIS A 325 -2.48 -22.60 22.16
CA HIS A 325 -3.60 -22.96 21.26
C HIS A 325 -3.30 -24.20 20.41
N ASN A 326 -2.75 -25.24 21.02
CA ASN A 326 -2.36 -26.50 20.37
C ASN A 326 -1.30 -26.38 19.26
N ARG A 327 -0.47 -25.32 19.29
CA ARG A 327 0.66 -25.15 18.37
C ARG A 327 1.92 -24.80 19.13
N THR A 328 3.02 -25.45 18.79
CA THR A 328 4.36 -25.12 19.32
C THR A 328 4.83 -23.79 18.74
N ARG A 329 5.16 -22.85 19.62
CA ARG A 329 5.59 -21.50 19.26
C ARG A 329 6.89 -21.13 19.94
N TRP A 330 7.75 -20.41 19.23
CA TRP A 330 8.93 -19.81 19.81
C TRP A 330 8.54 -18.79 20.87
N THR A 331 9.26 -18.78 21.99
CA THR A 331 9.08 -17.82 23.07
C THR A 331 10.41 -17.22 23.45
N ALA A 332 10.43 -15.95 23.82
CA ALA A 332 11.57 -15.28 24.41
C ALA A 332 11.09 -14.40 25.55
N GLU A 333 11.85 -14.37 26.64
CA GLU A 333 11.54 -13.63 27.86
C GLU A 333 12.58 -12.52 28.04
N ILE A 334 12.14 -11.39 28.58
CA ILE A 334 13.06 -10.34 29.04
C ILE A 334 13.57 -10.73 30.42
N ARG A 335 14.89 -10.72 30.61
CA ARG A 335 15.52 -11.12 31.87
C ARG A 335 15.43 -10.09 32.99
N GLU A 336 14.98 -8.88 32.74
CA GLU A 336 14.90 -7.81 33.74
C GLU A 336 13.45 -7.60 34.19
N GLY A 337 13.15 -8.12 35.43
CA GLY A 337 11.90 -7.91 36.11
C GLY A 337 10.74 -8.80 35.63
N ALA A 338 9.98 -9.34 36.54
CA ALA A 338 8.90 -10.33 36.42
C ALA A 338 7.73 -9.97 35.47
N ILE A 339 8.00 -9.50 34.28
CA ILE A 339 7.02 -9.39 33.21
C ILE A 339 7.27 -10.58 32.29
N THR A 340 6.58 -11.66 32.55
CA THR A 340 6.31 -12.70 31.57
C THR A 340 5.53 -12.02 30.45
N LEU A 341 6.23 -11.57 29.43
CA LEU A 341 5.56 -11.05 28.24
C LEU A 341 4.85 -12.20 27.58
N ASP A 342 3.53 -12.12 27.63
CA ASP A 342 2.62 -13.07 27.03
C ASP A 342 3.07 -13.41 25.62
N THR A 343 3.26 -14.68 25.44
CA THR A 343 3.34 -15.49 24.26
C THR A 343 3.18 -14.75 22.93
N TYR A 344 4.28 -14.63 22.23
CA TYR A 344 4.28 -14.18 20.85
C TYR A 344 3.50 -15.14 19.96
N GLN A 345 2.36 -14.67 19.46
CA GLN A 345 1.65 -15.36 18.41
C GLN A 345 2.35 -15.04 17.10
N TRP A 346 3.04 -16.02 16.52
CA TRP A 346 3.78 -15.88 15.28
C TRP A 346 2.90 -15.51 14.09
N LEU A 347 1.67 -15.98 14.09
CA LEU A 347 0.72 -15.69 13.03
C LEU A 347 -0.70 -15.77 13.58
N PRO A 348 -1.59 -14.94 13.05
CA PRO A 348 -3.00 -15.17 13.27
C PRO A 348 -3.35 -16.57 12.79
N THR A 349 -4.02 -17.34 13.66
CA THR A 349 -4.58 -18.63 13.27
C THR A 349 -5.66 -18.43 12.21
N ARG A 350 -6.00 -19.47 11.44
CA ARG A 350 -7.11 -19.46 10.48
C ARG A 350 -8.42 -18.90 11.07
N LYS A 351 -8.64 -19.06 12.38
CA LYS A 351 -9.80 -18.49 13.09
C LYS A 351 -9.66 -16.99 13.33
N GLU A 352 -8.43 -16.49 13.45
CA GLU A 352 -8.12 -15.07 13.66
C GLU A 352 -8.04 -14.30 12.32
N LEU A 353 -7.71 -14.99 11.22
CA LEU A 353 -7.90 -14.51 9.87
C LEU A 353 -9.41 -14.51 9.57
N LYS A 354 -10.15 -13.63 10.23
CA LYS A 354 -11.55 -13.38 9.88
C LYS A 354 -11.56 -12.99 8.41
N ARG A 355 -12.11 -13.85 7.54
CA ARG A 355 -12.49 -13.44 6.19
C ARG A 355 -13.24 -12.13 6.34
N SER A 356 -12.65 -11.07 5.85
CA SER A 356 -13.27 -9.77 5.92
C SER A 356 -14.63 -9.89 5.24
N LYS A 357 -15.70 -9.53 5.95
CA LYS A 357 -17.05 -9.37 5.37
C LYS A 357 -17.06 -8.42 4.16
N TYR A 358 -15.97 -7.72 3.99
CA TYR A 358 -15.64 -6.80 2.93
C TYR A 358 -15.66 -7.42 1.52
N MET A 359 -15.15 -8.65 1.36
CA MET A 359 -15.16 -9.36 0.08
C MET A 359 -16.51 -9.97 -0.27
N GLN A 360 -17.42 -10.08 0.72
CA GLN A 360 -18.75 -10.70 0.54
C GLN A 360 -19.86 -9.72 0.19
N LYS A 361 -19.68 -8.45 0.54
CA LYS A 361 -20.61 -7.36 0.21
C LYS A 361 -19.80 -6.31 -0.52
N GLY A 362 -19.82 -6.32 -1.85
CA GLY A 362 -19.36 -5.19 -2.61
C GLY A 362 -19.96 -3.94 -1.99
N ARG A 363 -19.13 -2.98 -1.58
CA ARG A 363 -19.64 -1.68 -1.14
C ARG A 363 -20.36 -1.04 -2.32
N ASN A 364 -21.66 -1.12 -2.32
CA ASN A 364 -22.48 -0.29 -3.20
C ASN A 364 -22.38 1.15 -2.70
N GLY A 365 -21.64 1.97 -3.41
CA GLY A 365 -21.45 3.38 -3.12
C GLY A 365 -20.36 3.65 -2.09
N PHE A 366 -19.24 4.23 -2.54
CA PHE A 366 -18.31 4.87 -1.62
C PHE A 366 -18.90 6.20 -1.20
N GLN A 367 -19.14 6.36 0.09
CA GLN A 367 -19.49 7.67 0.63
C GLN A 367 -18.33 8.63 0.42
N HIS A 368 -18.64 9.87 0.16
CA HIS A 368 -17.65 10.93 0.04
C HIS A 368 -16.98 11.14 1.42
N PRO A 369 -15.65 10.98 1.55
CA PRO A 369 -14.98 10.95 2.85
C PRO A 369 -14.98 12.27 3.60
N TYR A 370 -15.42 13.36 2.96
CA TYR A 370 -15.51 14.71 3.52
C TYR A 370 -16.95 15.23 3.64
N LEU A 371 -17.94 14.43 3.24
CA LEU A 371 -19.35 14.76 3.44
C LEU A 371 -19.90 13.94 4.60
N PRO A 372 -20.80 14.53 5.42
CA PRO A 372 -21.49 13.79 6.47
C PRO A 372 -22.29 12.64 5.85
N ASP A 373 -22.38 11.54 6.58
CA ASP A 373 -23.25 10.44 6.24
C ASP A 373 -24.70 10.92 6.38
N GLU A 374 -25.50 10.86 5.32
CA GLU A 374 -26.92 11.28 5.36
C GLU A 374 -27.74 10.53 6.43
N ASN A 375 -27.23 9.38 6.89
CA ASN A 375 -27.83 8.55 7.93
C ASN A 375 -27.06 8.59 9.27
N SER A 376 -26.03 9.44 9.42
CA SER A 376 -25.31 9.55 10.68
C SER A 376 -25.85 10.73 11.49
N GLU A 377 -26.30 10.46 12.71
CA GLU A 377 -26.62 11.49 13.71
C GLU A 377 -25.36 12.19 14.27
N THR A 378 -24.16 11.83 13.76
CA THR A 378 -22.93 12.48 14.15
C THR A 378 -22.74 13.76 13.36
N PRO A 379 -22.57 14.91 14.02
CA PRO A 379 -22.29 16.17 13.34
C PRO A 379 -21.01 16.04 12.51
N PRO A 380 -20.86 16.82 11.42
CA PRO A 380 -19.62 16.85 10.67
C PRO A 380 -18.47 17.09 11.64
N MET A 381 -17.35 16.38 11.48
CA MET A 381 -16.17 16.67 12.27
C MET A 381 -15.81 18.14 12.03
N ASP A 382 -16.15 18.99 12.98
CA ASP A 382 -15.62 20.33 13.05
C ASP A 382 -14.10 20.17 13.18
N TYR A 383 -13.39 20.55 12.13
CA TYR A 383 -11.98 20.84 12.30
C TYR A 383 -11.93 22.06 13.22
N PRO A 384 -11.40 21.97 14.44
CA PRO A 384 -11.25 23.14 15.27
C PRO A 384 -10.31 24.10 14.55
N MET A 385 -10.91 25.12 13.95
CA MET A 385 -10.21 26.33 13.53
C MET A 385 -9.96 27.11 14.81
N GLY A 386 -8.90 26.86 15.51
CA GLY A 386 -8.47 27.71 16.61
C GLY A 386 -7.96 26.97 17.85
N GLU A 387 -6.76 27.32 18.21
CA GLU A 387 -6.13 27.40 19.54
C GLU A 387 -5.67 26.13 20.26
N THR A 388 -5.97 24.95 19.85
CA THR A 388 -5.26 23.75 20.37
C THR A 388 -4.66 22.99 19.21
N GLY A 389 -3.36 22.76 19.27
CA GLY A 389 -2.65 21.93 18.29
C GLY A 389 -3.36 20.58 18.11
N PRO A 390 -3.20 19.93 16.97
CA PRO A 390 -3.95 18.72 16.61
C PRO A 390 -3.86 17.72 17.76
N ASP A 391 -5.04 17.25 18.19
CA ASP A 391 -5.14 16.21 19.23
C ASP A 391 -4.30 15.00 18.79
N GLU A 392 -3.22 14.78 19.51
CA GLU A 392 -2.27 13.71 19.21
C GLU A 392 -2.89 12.31 19.38
N SER A 393 -4.09 12.18 19.97
CA SER A 393 -4.85 10.92 20.02
C SER A 393 -5.33 10.48 18.63
N LEU A 394 -5.63 11.42 17.74
CA LEU A 394 -5.91 11.15 16.31
C LEU A 394 -4.65 10.67 15.58
N TYR A 395 -3.47 11.11 15.99
CA TYR A 395 -2.19 10.60 15.47
C TYR A 395 -1.90 9.17 15.92
N THR A 396 -2.33 8.75 17.10
CA THR A 396 -2.13 7.37 17.58
C THR A 396 -3.01 6.36 16.85
N ALA A 397 -4.24 6.71 16.50
CA ALA A 397 -5.09 5.87 15.65
C ALA A 397 -4.56 5.78 14.20
N THR A 398 -3.94 6.86 13.70
CA THR A 398 -3.31 6.91 12.38
C THR A 398 -1.88 6.33 12.40
N ILE A 399 -1.20 6.23 13.54
CA ILE A 399 0.12 5.59 13.68
C ILE A 399 0.05 4.09 13.37
N GLY A 400 -1.08 3.43 13.55
CA GLY A 400 -1.33 2.10 12.97
C GLY A 400 -1.20 2.08 11.43
N ALA A 401 -1.46 3.20 10.75
CA ALA A 401 -1.30 3.37 9.30
C ALA A 401 0.01 4.09 8.92
N THR A 402 0.61 4.88 9.80
CA THR A 402 1.86 5.63 9.55
C THR A 402 3.13 4.86 9.89
N SER A 403 3.06 3.56 10.12
CA SER A 403 4.25 2.70 10.09
C SER A 403 5.00 2.79 8.74
N ARG A 404 4.48 3.56 7.75
CA ARG A 404 5.21 3.89 6.51
C ARG A 404 6.46 4.76 6.73
N LYS A 405 6.54 5.57 7.81
CA LYS A 405 7.78 6.30 8.11
C LYS A 405 8.88 5.41 8.69
N SER A 406 8.53 4.33 9.40
CA SER A 406 9.51 3.37 9.91
C SER A 406 10.00 2.38 8.83
N ARG A 407 9.34 2.31 7.67
CA ARG A 407 9.74 1.39 6.59
C ARG A 407 11.06 1.76 5.91
N ASN A 408 11.51 3.00 6.02
CA ASN A 408 12.76 3.48 5.41
C ASN A 408 13.86 3.76 6.45
N GLU A 409 13.60 3.60 7.74
CA GLU A 409 14.69 3.61 8.71
C GLU A 409 15.51 2.33 8.54
N PRO A 410 16.84 2.42 8.52
CA PRO A 410 17.68 1.24 8.60
C PRO A 410 17.24 0.41 9.82
N LEU A 411 17.11 -0.90 9.65
CA LEU A 411 16.73 -1.83 10.73
C LEU A 411 17.57 -1.62 11.99
N GLU A 412 18.85 -1.31 11.82
CA GLU A 412 19.78 -0.94 12.89
C GLU A 412 19.33 0.27 13.73
N MET A 413 18.75 1.28 13.08
CA MET A 413 18.29 2.47 13.79
C MET A 413 17.01 2.20 14.60
N ALA A 414 16.10 1.41 14.08
CA ALA A 414 14.88 1.00 14.79
C ALA A 414 15.23 0.13 16.02
N GLU A 415 16.20 -0.76 15.87
CA GLU A 415 16.72 -1.59 16.95
C GLU A 415 17.47 -0.78 18.00
N LEU A 416 18.26 0.19 17.58
CA LEU A 416 18.96 1.09 18.50
C LEU A 416 17.97 1.92 19.32
N LYS A 417 16.91 2.45 18.70
CA LYS A 417 15.84 3.17 19.39
C LYS A 417 15.12 2.30 20.42
N LEU A 418 14.85 1.04 20.06
CA LEU A 418 14.22 0.10 20.97
C LEU A 418 15.14 -0.23 22.18
N ARG A 419 16.43 -0.45 21.92
CA ARG A 419 17.44 -0.69 22.98
C ARG A 419 17.55 0.49 23.95
N VAL A 420 17.57 1.72 23.43
CA VAL A 420 17.62 2.93 24.26
C VAL A 420 16.38 3.02 25.14
N LYS A 421 15.20 2.77 24.58
CA LYS A 421 13.94 2.73 25.36
C LYS A 421 13.95 1.65 26.45
N MET A 422 14.43 0.45 26.11
CA MET A 422 14.55 -0.65 27.08
C MET A 422 15.53 -0.34 28.20
N ARG A 423 16.73 0.18 27.85
CA ARG A 423 17.75 0.59 28.82
C ARG A 423 17.22 1.62 29.81
N ASP A 424 16.45 2.60 29.33
CA ASP A 424 15.92 3.70 30.12
C ASP A 424 14.58 3.34 30.78
N GLY A 425 14.21 2.03 30.82
CA GLY A 425 13.02 1.50 31.49
C GLY A 425 11.71 2.08 30.96
N TYR A 426 11.67 2.44 29.67
CA TYR A 426 10.53 3.12 29.04
C TYR A 426 10.15 4.46 29.72
N LYS A 427 11.11 5.10 30.37
CA LYS A 427 10.94 6.42 30.98
C LYS A 427 11.84 7.44 30.31
N CYS A 428 11.37 8.66 30.15
CA CYS A 428 12.20 9.74 29.69
C CYS A 428 13.26 10.09 30.75
N VAL A 429 14.54 10.01 30.39
CA VAL A 429 15.67 10.31 31.32
C VAL A 429 15.65 11.77 31.80
N ARG A 430 15.01 12.68 31.03
CA ARG A 430 14.92 14.11 31.39
C ARG A 430 13.74 14.46 32.28
N CYS A 431 12.55 13.90 32.04
CA CYS A 431 11.32 14.29 32.73
C CYS A 431 10.58 13.14 33.41
N GLY A 432 11.08 11.91 33.31
CA GLY A 432 10.45 10.72 33.92
C GLY A 432 9.16 10.22 33.26
N SER A 433 8.67 10.90 32.23
CA SER A 433 7.43 10.52 31.53
C SER A 433 7.56 9.15 30.87
N THR A 434 6.52 8.34 30.96
CA THR A 434 6.38 7.05 30.24
C THR A 434 5.65 7.20 28.91
N GLU A 435 5.02 8.35 28.67
CA GLU A 435 4.28 8.63 27.45
C GLU A 435 5.16 9.33 26.42
N LYS A 436 4.91 9.03 25.12
CA LYS A 436 5.53 9.70 23.96
C LYS A 436 7.08 9.63 23.90
N LEU A 437 7.63 8.47 24.23
CA LEU A 437 9.08 8.26 24.22
C LEU A 437 9.66 8.24 22.81
N ALA A 438 10.50 9.23 22.48
CA ALA A 438 11.37 9.24 21.30
C ALA A 438 12.81 8.97 21.73
N ALA A 439 13.50 8.03 21.05
CA ALA A 439 14.94 7.86 21.22
C ALA A 439 15.70 8.96 20.49
N HIS A 440 16.40 9.80 21.22
CA HIS A 440 17.27 10.85 20.67
C HIS A 440 18.72 10.37 20.66
N HIS A 441 19.45 10.66 19.58
CA HIS A 441 20.90 10.54 19.56
C HIS A 441 21.51 11.54 20.56
N LYS A 442 22.18 11.04 21.58
CA LYS A 442 23.14 11.90 22.30
C LYS A 442 24.27 12.18 21.29
N LYS A 443 24.41 13.44 20.87
CA LYS A 443 25.63 13.87 20.17
C LYS A 443 26.80 13.48 21.05
N GLY A 444 27.67 12.61 20.54
CA GLY A 444 28.91 12.31 21.20
C GLY A 444 29.66 13.62 21.39
N THR A 445 29.93 13.97 22.64
CA THR A 445 30.92 14.96 22.97
C THR A 445 32.22 14.47 22.35
N LYS A 446 32.72 15.18 21.33
CA LYS A 446 34.12 15.06 20.92
C LYS A 446 34.92 15.43 22.17
N SER A 447 35.49 14.44 22.84
CA SER A 447 36.60 14.66 23.75
C SER A 447 37.76 15.14 22.90
N HIS A 448 38.28 16.33 23.24
CA HIS A 448 39.59 16.75 22.83
C HIS A 448 40.64 15.76 23.32
#